data_1c691acecedb8a9d4441ba86205ccbed
#
_entry.id   1c691acecedb8a9d4441ba86205ccbed
#
_cell.length_a   1.000
_cell.length_b   1.000
_cell.length_c   1.000
_cell.angle_alpha   90.00
_cell.angle_beta   90.00
_cell.angle_gamma   90.00
#
_symmetry.space_group_name_H-M   'P 1'
#
loop_
_entity.id
_entity.type
_entity.pdbx_description
1 polymer ?
#
loop_
_entity_poly.entity_id
_entity_poly.type
_entity_poly.pdbx_seq_one_letter_code
_entity_poly.pdbx_strand_id
1 'polypeptide(L)'
;MAKKTFLSSIPLVLIAIAVFSPLQPAFAMSAEQYFADGNRLFRDDLYWAALLRYRQAAENGLDTPLLHYNEGVAHYRAMQYTRARQSLEKALEDPGLRVAAQYNLGLSSYAAGNNEEALRWFRLVRDQNRNEKLQEYAVVAIARIRDIEEAPDEFEVRVAERKKKREFSDFEFRARVSFGNDDNVFRSPDQNYIDFANPALPVVTPVPQSGAFMPVSLSAKYRINTLPFEGFYTAYRLSGRYYQDQELENANEYLHEVSFGSDYLRKEESRRREIRSAFKVAQHDDVYYDPDDGGNRVVNGVAVDDRMNYLRYGPELSVRQSFRRLSIGAKFKGQLWNYEETEVLPEYDHEYFLVSLYGQYKFTRSSLFRLSAEYYSRRYGDRVSYDLDGQQRLGNPNIRYDYYSLGLRARQRITGSMWFGFDVSRVERIDQYVGYNDYSRDNFGFDFHWSPGERFELELSGTYRLYDYPNAFAFHNTIVGRKTQESADGRVRGTFRMTPRLSLIAEGRYRETASNDIRIQYERTQYMLGVRWQQ
;
A
#
# COMPACT_ATOMS: atom_id res chain seq x y z
N MET A 1 -4.66 -41.20 16.76
CA MET A 1 -5.03 -41.51 15.37
C MET A 1 -6.39 -40.92 15.05
N ALA A 2 -6.42 -39.71 14.54
CA ALA A 2 -7.57 -39.21 13.75
C ALA A 2 -7.04 -38.01 12.97
N LYS A 3 -6.65 -38.21 11.72
CA LYS A 3 -6.47 -37.13 10.74
C LYS A 3 -7.84 -36.51 10.50
N LYS A 4 -8.19 -35.44 11.18
CA LYS A 4 -9.23 -34.52 10.73
C LYS A 4 -8.61 -33.61 9.68
N THR A 5 -8.81 -34.00 8.44
CA THR A 5 -8.60 -33.16 7.27
C THR A 5 -9.50 -31.92 7.39
N PHE A 6 -8.91 -30.81 7.75
CA PHE A 6 -9.57 -29.50 7.84
C PHE A 6 -9.71 -28.85 6.45
N LEU A 7 -10.33 -29.59 5.52
CA LEU A 7 -10.60 -29.17 4.14
C LEU A 7 -12.09 -29.26 3.78
N SER A 8 -13.01 -29.13 4.75
CA SER A 8 -14.43 -29.35 4.46
C SER A 8 -15.39 -28.23 4.83
N SER A 9 -14.96 -26.98 4.90
CA SER A 9 -15.92 -25.88 5.07
C SER A 9 -15.50 -24.51 4.53
N ILE A 10 -14.65 -24.44 3.50
CA ILE A 10 -14.72 -23.29 2.61
C ILE A 10 -15.82 -23.62 1.60
N PRO A 11 -16.99 -22.97 1.65
CA PRO A 11 -18.01 -23.24 0.65
C PRO A 11 -17.46 -22.84 -0.71
N LEU A 12 -17.47 -23.81 -1.61
CA LEU A 12 -17.22 -23.69 -3.05
C LEU A 12 -18.29 -22.81 -3.72
N VAL A 13 -18.52 -21.60 -3.21
CA VAL A 13 -19.54 -20.67 -3.69
C VAL A 13 -18.96 -19.63 -4.66
N LEU A 14 -17.65 -19.57 -4.85
CA LEU A 14 -17.02 -18.54 -5.71
C LEU A 14 -16.61 -19.02 -7.11
N ILE A 15 -16.88 -20.26 -7.51
CA ILE A 15 -16.59 -20.76 -8.87
C ILE A 15 -17.86 -21.06 -9.69
N ALA A 16 -19.06 -21.04 -9.10
CA ALA A 16 -20.30 -21.38 -9.82
C ALA A 16 -21.08 -20.18 -10.39
N ILE A 17 -20.55 -18.96 -10.39
CA ILE A 17 -21.22 -17.77 -10.99
C ILE A 17 -20.83 -17.53 -12.45
N ALA A 18 -19.98 -18.35 -13.04
CA ALA A 18 -19.50 -18.10 -14.41
C ALA A 18 -20.24 -18.91 -15.51
N VAL A 19 -21.22 -19.74 -15.24
CA VAL A 19 -21.79 -20.64 -16.28
C VAL A 19 -23.31 -20.62 -16.44
N PHE A 20 -24.06 -19.80 -15.70
CA PHE A 20 -25.50 -19.63 -15.96
C PHE A 20 -25.90 -18.16 -16.01
N SER A 21 -25.42 -17.43 -17.03
CA SER A 21 -26.18 -16.28 -17.53
C SER A 21 -27.16 -16.82 -18.58
N PRO A 22 -28.48 -16.67 -18.40
CA PRO A 22 -29.40 -16.91 -19.49
C PRO A 22 -29.00 -15.99 -20.64
N LEU A 23 -28.93 -16.52 -21.85
CA LEU A 23 -28.86 -15.73 -23.08
C LEU A 23 -30.05 -14.78 -23.06
N GLN A 24 -29.85 -13.58 -22.54
CA GLN A 24 -30.79 -12.51 -22.77
C GLN A 24 -30.72 -12.18 -24.25
N PRO A 25 -31.86 -12.01 -24.92
CA PRO A 25 -31.86 -11.52 -26.29
C PRO A 25 -31.06 -10.23 -26.30
N ALA A 26 -30.11 -10.11 -27.20
CA ALA A 26 -29.33 -8.89 -27.39
C ALA A 26 -30.29 -7.78 -27.79
N PHE A 27 -30.80 -7.03 -26.82
CA PHE A 27 -31.48 -5.78 -27.09
C PHE A 27 -30.41 -4.89 -27.74
N ALA A 28 -30.69 -4.47 -28.99
CA ALA A 28 -29.85 -3.49 -29.67
C ALA A 28 -29.73 -2.27 -28.74
N MET A 29 -28.52 -1.95 -28.33
CA MET A 29 -28.26 -0.77 -27.47
C MET A 29 -28.69 0.48 -28.24
N SER A 30 -29.31 1.44 -27.55
CA SER A 30 -29.63 2.74 -28.17
C SER A 30 -28.35 3.54 -28.45
N ALA A 31 -28.45 4.54 -29.29
CA ALA A 31 -27.34 5.43 -29.60
C ALA A 31 -26.73 6.07 -28.34
N GLU A 32 -27.60 6.48 -27.39
CA GLU A 32 -27.19 7.06 -26.09
C GLU A 32 -26.51 6.03 -25.20
N GLN A 33 -26.95 4.78 -25.23
CA GLN A 33 -26.32 3.70 -24.46
C GLN A 33 -24.91 3.40 -25.01
N TYR A 34 -24.73 3.37 -26.34
CA TYR A 34 -23.40 3.26 -26.95
C TYR A 34 -22.52 4.44 -26.57
N PHE A 35 -23.04 5.66 -26.58
CA PHE A 35 -22.31 6.85 -26.17
C PHE A 35 -21.89 6.80 -24.69
N ALA A 36 -22.82 6.41 -23.81
CA ALA A 36 -22.53 6.26 -22.38
C ALA A 36 -21.48 5.18 -22.10
N ASP A 37 -21.53 4.04 -22.85
CA ASP A 37 -20.54 2.99 -22.76
C ASP A 37 -19.16 3.46 -23.28
N GLY A 38 -19.15 4.23 -24.39
CA GLY A 38 -17.95 4.90 -24.90
C GLY A 38 -17.32 5.82 -23.86
N ASN A 39 -18.11 6.63 -23.18
CA ASN A 39 -17.64 7.51 -22.12
C ASN A 39 -17.07 6.73 -20.91
N ARG A 40 -17.66 5.58 -20.57
CA ARG A 40 -17.14 4.70 -19.54
C ARG A 40 -15.77 4.15 -19.95
N LEU A 41 -15.69 3.55 -21.14
CA LEU A 41 -14.44 2.99 -21.68
C LEU A 41 -13.34 4.05 -21.81
N PHE A 42 -13.71 5.28 -22.17
CA PHE A 42 -12.76 6.39 -22.21
C PHE A 42 -12.18 6.71 -20.82
N ARG A 43 -13.00 6.74 -19.78
CA ARG A 43 -12.54 6.92 -18.39
C ARG A 43 -11.64 5.78 -17.91
N ASP A 44 -11.88 4.57 -18.42
CA ASP A 44 -11.06 3.39 -18.13
C ASP A 44 -9.78 3.34 -18.98
N ASP A 45 -9.48 4.41 -19.74
CA ASP A 45 -8.32 4.57 -20.62
C ASP A 45 -8.30 3.58 -21.81
N LEU A 46 -9.44 2.94 -22.14
CA LEU A 46 -9.62 2.02 -23.26
C LEU A 46 -10.05 2.77 -24.53
N TYR A 47 -9.22 3.68 -25.01
CA TYR A 47 -9.57 4.64 -26.06
C TYR A 47 -10.01 4.00 -27.37
N TRP A 48 -9.40 2.90 -27.78
CA TRP A 48 -9.81 2.19 -28.99
C TRP A 48 -11.20 1.56 -28.85
N ALA A 49 -11.51 1.01 -27.69
CA ALA A 49 -12.84 0.48 -27.41
C ALA A 49 -13.87 1.61 -27.30
N ALA A 50 -13.51 2.74 -26.68
CA ALA A 50 -14.35 3.93 -26.63
C ALA A 50 -14.68 4.45 -28.03
N LEU A 51 -13.69 4.55 -28.93
CA LEU A 51 -13.88 4.94 -30.32
C LEU A 51 -14.83 4.01 -31.09
N LEU A 52 -14.76 2.71 -30.83
CA LEU A 52 -15.71 1.77 -31.43
C LEU A 52 -17.14 2.06 -30.96
N ARG A 53 -17.34 2.34 -29.67
CA ARG A 53 -18.66 2.67 -29.11
C ARG A 53 -19.18 4.02 -29.58
N TYR A 54 -18.32 5.02 -29.70
CA TYR A 54 -18.71 6.32 -30.28
C TYR A 54 -19.14 6.19 -31.73
N ARG A 55 -18.43 5.37 -32.52
CA ARG A 55 -18.85 5.06 -33.91
C ARG A 55 -20.21 4.37 -33.92
N GLN A 56 -20.44 3.37 -33.07
CA GLN A 56 -21.73 2.69 -32.96
C GLN A 56 -22.85 3.66 -32.55
N ALA A 57 -22.57 4.62 -31.66
CA ALA A 57 -23.52 5.67 -31.32
C ALA A 57 -23.87 6.52 -32.54
N ALA A 58 -22.89 6.95 -33.31
CA ALA A 58 -23.08 7.72 -34.55
C ALA A 58 -23.87 6.93 -35.62
N GLU A 59 -23.52 5.67 -35.86
CA GLU A 59 -24.21 4.75 -36.78
C GLU A 59 -25.68 4.51 -36.40
N ASN A 60 -26.01 4.64 -35.10
CA ASN A 60 -27.38 4.55 -34.59
C ASN A 60 -28.08 5.92 -34.44
N GLY A 61 -27.54 6.97 -35.09
CA GLY A 61 -28.19 8.26 -35.26
C GLY A 61 -27.84 9.35 -34.23
N LEU A 62 -26.85 9.13 -33.35
CA LEU A 62 -26.38 10.19 -32.45
C LEU A 62 -25.32 11.04 -33.18
N ASP A 63 -25.73 12.22 -33.65
CA ASP A 63 -24.83 13.21 -34.26
C ASP A 63 -24.86 14.51 -33.46
N THR A 64 -24.00 14.62 -32.45
CA THR A 64 -23.97 15.77 -31.54
C THR A 64 -22.55 16.32 -31.37
N PRO A 65 -22.38 17.64 -31.18
CA PRO A 65 -21.07 18.23 -30.91
C PRO A 65 -20.35 17.57 -29.73
N LEU A 66 -21.07 17.12 -28.72
CA LEU A 66 -20.50 16.43 -27.55
C LEU A 66 -19.94 15.04 -27.92
N LEU A 67 -20.63 14.28 -28.80
CA LEU A 67 -20.10 13.03 -29.31
C LEU A 67 -18.78 13.27 -30.06
N HIS A 68 -18.77 14.25 -30.98
CA HIS A 68 -17.58 14.61 -31.74
C HIS A 68 -16.44 15.10 -30.86
N TYR A 69 -16.73 15.86 -29.80
CA TYR A 69 -15.73 16.28 -28.84
C TYR A 69 -15.08 15.07 -28.12
N ASN A 70 -15.88 14.15 -27.59
CA ASN A 70 -15.39 12.97 -26.89
C ASN A 70 -14.64 12.03 -27.83
N GLU A 71 -15.13 11.84 -29.05
CA GLU A 71 -14.46 11.08 -30.10
C GLU A 71 -13.09 11.71 -30.44
N GLY A 72 -13.05 13.03 -30.64
CA GLY A 72 -11.82 13.76 -30.93
C GLY A 72 -10.78 13.65 -29.82
N VAL A 73 -11.20 13.78 -28.56
CA VAL A 73 -10.30 13.57 -27.42
C VAL A 73 -9.84 12.11 -27.33
N ALA A 74 -10.70 11.15 -27.63
CA ALA A 74 -10.34 9.73 -27.66
C ALA A 74 -9.32 9.43 -28.78
N HIS A 75 -9.51 10.00 -29.99
CA HIS A 75 -8.54 9.92 -31.07
C HIS A 75 -7.19 10.52 -30.69
N TYR A 76 -7.17 11.69 -30.04
CA TYR A 76 -5.93 12.28 -29.53
C TYR A 76 -5.21 11.35 -28.55
N ARG A 77 -5.94 10.77 -27.62
CA ARG A 77 -5.41 9.81 -26.65
C ARG A 77 -4.92 8.52 -27.29
N ALA A 78 -5.54 8.10 -28.41
CA ALA A 78 -5.12 6.98 -29.22
C ALA A 78 -3.98 7.31 -30.22
N MET A 79 -3.42 8.55 -30.16
CA MET A 79 -2.37 9.06 -31.05
C MET A 79 -2.80 9.20 -32.53
N GLN A 80 -4.09 9.28 -32.80
CA GLN A 80 -4.65 9.48 -34.14
C GLN A 80 -4.95 10.97 -34.39
N TYR A 81 -3.92 11.78 -34.45
CA TYR A 81 -4.02 13.24 -34.36
C TYR A 81 -4.81 13.87 -35.51
N THR A 82 -4.73 13.33 -36.72
CA THR A 82 -5.51 13.81 -37.88
C THR A 82 -7.00 13.58 -37.65
N ARG A 83 -7.41 12.39 -37.21
CA ARG A 83 -8.80 12.10 -36.88
C ARG A 83 -9.31 12.89 -35.69
N ALA A 84 -8.44 13.07 -34.68
CA ALA A 84 -8.76 13.92 -33.53
C ALA A 84 -9.17 15.33 -33.96
N ARG A 85 -8.41 15.94 -34.89
CA ARG A 85 -8.73 17.27 -35.44
C ARG A 85 -10.05 17.30 -36.14
N GLN A 86 -10.30 16.33 -37.05
CA GLN A 86 -11.57 16.24 -37.81
C GLN A 86 -12.79 16.16 -36.89
N SER A 87 -12.73 15.35 -35.83
CA SER A 87 -13.85 15.25 -34.88
C SER A 87 -13.95 16.51 -34.00
N LEU A 88 -12.83 17.08 -33.53
CA LEU A 88 -12.84 18.30 -32.72
C LEU A 88 -13.32 19.54 -33.49
N GLU A 89 -13.10 19.63 -34.80
CA GLU A 89 -13.60 20.72 -35.65
C GLU A 89 -15.13 20.74 -35.65
N LYS A 90 -15.79 19.58 -35.74
CA LYS A 90 -17.25 19.47 -35.63
C LYS A 90 -17.78 19.88 -34.25
N ALA A 91 -16.99 19.66 -33.20
CA ALA A 91 -17.38 20.06 -31.84
C ALA A 91 -17.34 21.59 -31.62
N LEU A 92 -16.74 22.39 -32.52
CA LEU A 92 -16.70 23.86 -32.45
C LEU A 92 -18.10 24.51 -32.62
N GLU A 93 -19.06 23.78 -33.15
CA GLU A 93 -20.42 24.26 -33.35
C GLU A 93 -21.13 24.58 -32.02
N ASP A 94 -20.79 23.83 -30.95
CA ASP A 94 -21.34 24.09 -29.62
C ASP A 94 -20.55 25.20 -28.90
N PRO A 95 -21.19 26.33 -28.57
CA PRO A 95 -20.54 27.43 -27.84
C PRO A 95 -20.01 27.03 -26.46
N GLY A 96 -20.59 26.01 -25.82
CA GLY A 96 -20.16 25.49 -24.51
C GLY A 96 -18.88 24.65 -24.59
N LEU A 97 -18.67 23.95 -25.71
CA LEU A 97 -17.52 23.11 -25.95
C LEU A 97 -16.39 23.81 -26.71
N ARG A 98 -16.69 24.94 -27.36
CA ARG A 98 -15.79 25.62 -28.29
C ARG A 98 -14.38 25.85 -27.75
N VAL A 99 -14.24 26.41 -26.55
CA VAL A 99 -12.94 26.70 -25.96
C VAL A 99 -12.13 25.42 -25.65
N ALA A 100 -12.84 24.39 -25.16
CA ALA A 100 -12.21 23.09 -24.90
C ALA A 100 -11.83 22.36 -26.18
N ALA A 101 -12.65 22.44 -27.22
CA ALA A 101 -12.35 21.87 -28.54
C ALA A 101 -11.14 22.58 -29.19
N GLN A 102 -11.09 23.91 -29.15
CA GLN A 102 -9.94 24.69 -29.64
C GLN A 102 -8.65 24.34 -28.91
N TYR A 103 -8.68 24.16 -27.59
CA TYR A 103 -7.52 23.73 -26.81
C TYR A 103 -7.03 22.33 -27.26
N ASN A 104 -7.95 21.37 -27.44
CA ASN A 104 -7.61 20.02 -27.90
C ASN A 104 -7.18 19.98 -29.37
N LEU A 105 -7.68 20.89 -30.22
CA LEU A 105 -7.17 21.11 -31.58
C LEU A 105 -5.71 21.58 -31.55
N GLY A 106 -5.38 22.51 -30.66
CA GLY A 106 -4.00 22.94 -30.42
C GLY A 106 -3.10 21.78 -29.99
N LEU A 107 -3.55 20.96 -29.03
CA LEU A 107 -2.80 19.78 -28.60
C LEU A 107 -2.61 18.76 -29.72
N SER A 108 -3.66 18.51 -30.51
CA SER A 108 -3.62 17.55 -31.63
C SER A 108 -2.71 18.02 -32.76
N SER A 109 -2.73 19.31 -33.09
CA SER A 109 -1.85 19.91 -34.09
C SER A 109 -0.39 19.89 -33.65
N TYR A 110 -0.13 20.22 -32.38
CA TYR A 110 1.23 20.13 -31.81
C TYR A 110 1.78 18.70 -31.83
N ALA A 111 0.96 17.73 -31.41
CA ALA A 111 1.36 16.33 -31.40
C ALA A 111 1.55 15.75 -32.82
N ALA A 112 0.90 16.34 -33.83
CA ALA A 112 1.11 16.03 -35.26
C ALA A 112 2.34 16.71 -35.88
N GLY A 113 3.05 17.58 -35.10
CA GLY A 113 4.18 18.37 -35.59
C GLY A 113 3.82 19.70 -36.27
N ASN A 114 2.53 20.07 -36.28
CA ASN A 114 2.05 21.29 -36.92
C ASN A 114 2.08 22.50 -35.94
N ASN A 115 3.27 22.95 -35.59
CA ASN A 115 3.48 23.98 -34.56
C ASN A 115 2.76 25.31 -34.86
N GLU A 116 2.76 25.78 -36.11
CA GLU A 116 2.08 27.02 -36.48
C GLU A 116 0.57 26.94 -36.27
N GLU A 117 -0.04 25.82 -36.62
CA GLU A 117 -1.47 25.61 -36.44
C GLU A 117 -1.80 25.47 -34.93
N ALA A 118 -0.96 24.75 -34.18
CA ALA A 118 -1.10 24.63 -32.74
C ALA A 118 -1.05 26.03 -32.07
N LEU A 119 -0.09 26.88 -32.46
CA LEU A 119 0.01 28.25 -31.96
C LEU A 119 -1.25 29.09 -32.28
N ARG A 120 -1.83 28.92 -33.48
CA ARG A 120 -3.10 29.62 -33.82
C ARG A 120 -4.23 29.22 -32.86
N TRP A 121 -4.41 27.93 -32.63
CA TRP A 121 -5.44 27.42 -31.74
C TRP A 121 -5.22 27.85 -30.28
N PHE A 122 -4.01 27.74 -29.77
CA PHE A 122 -3.71 28.16 -28.40
C PHE A 122 -3.87 29.66 -28.18
N ARG A 123 -3.55 30.52 -29.17
CA ARG A 123 -3.83 31.96 -29.10
C ARG A 123 -5.31 32.24 -29.01
N LEU A 124 -6.14 31.58 -29.83
CA LEU A 124 -7.59 31.72 -29.73
C LEU A 124 -8.11 31.38 -28.34
N VAL A 125 -7.59 30.31 -27.71
CA VAL A 125 -7.98 29.93 -26.32
C VAL A 125 -7.49 30.98 -25.33
N ARG A 126 -6.27 31.48 -25.46
CA ARG A 126 -5.69 32.51 -24.58
C ARG A 126 -6.52 33.79 -24.60
N ASP A 127 -6.96 34.22 -25.75
CA ASP A 127 -7.60 35.52 -25.95
C ASP A 127 -9.11 35.49 -25.60
N GLN A 128 -9.67 34.31 -25.27
CA GLN A 128 -11.07 34.17 -24.85
C GLN A 128 -11.22 34.22 -23.33
N ASN A 129 -12.07 35.14 -22.83
CA ASN A 129 -12.26 35.37 -21.40
C ASN A 129 -13.32 34.43 -20.76
N ARG A 130 -13.38 33.15 -21.15
CA ARG A 130 -14.42 32.19 -20.72
C ARG A 130 -13.97 31.06 -19.81
N ASN A 131 -12.68 30.72 -19.79
CA ASN A 131 -12.15 29.61 -18.99
C ASN A 131 -10.68 29.89 -18.61
N GLU A 132 -10.47 30.50 -17.45
CA GLU A 132 -9.13 30.91 -16.95
C GLU A 132 -8.13 29.74 -16.93
N LYS A 133 -8.59 28.53 -16.58
CA LYS A 133 -7.70 27.35 -16.52
C LYS A 133 -7.21 26.91 -17.89
N LEU A 134 -8.06 26.93 -18.92
CA LEU A 134 -7.65 26.60 -20.28
C LEU A 134 -6.78 27.70 -20.89
N GLN A 135 -7.02 28.97 -20.52
CA GLN A 135 -6.16 30.08 -20.89
C GLN A 135 -4.74 29.87 -20.35
N GLU A 136 -4.61 29.54 -19.06
CA GLU A 136 -3.31 29.23 -18.43
C GLU A 136 -2.59 28.10 -19.18
N TYR A 137 -3.31 27.03 -19.51
CA TYR A 137 -2.72 25.91 -20.25
C TYR A 137 -2.31 26.30 -21.67
N ALA A 138 -3.07 27.15 -22.34
CA ALA A 138 -2.74 27.65 -23.68
C ALA A 138 -1.49 28.52 -23.65
N VAL A 139 -1.36 29.41 -22.66
CA VAL A 139 -0.15 30.24 -22.48
C VAL A 139 1.09 29.36 -22.29
N VAL A 140 0.99 28.33 -21.43
CA VAL A 140 2.09 27.39 -21.20
C VAL A 140 2.44 26.62 -22.49
N ALA A 141 1.43 26.24 -23.28
CA ALA A 141 1.64 25.55 -24.55
C ALA A 141 2.32 26.45 -25.59
N ILE A 142 1.87 27.70 -25.71
CA ILE A 142 2.49 28.71 -26.60
C ILE A 142 3.95 28.91 -26.22
N ALA A 143 4.22 29.11 -24.91
CA ALA A 143 5.58 29.26 -24.41
C ALA A 143 6.48 28.08 -24.74
N ARG A 144 5.94 26.87 -24.64
CA ARG A 144 6.66 25.63 -24.94
C ARG A 144 7.00 25.45 -26.43
N ILE A 145 6.14 25.94 -27.31
CA ILE A 145 6.32 25.81 -28.77
C ILE A 145 7.32 26.86 -29.30
N ARG A 146 7.32 28.02 -28.69
CA ARG A 146 8.08 29.16 -29.25
C ARG A 146 9.54 29.28 -28.82
N ASP A 147 10.01 28.55 -27.78
CA ASP A 147 11.36 28.82 -27.21
C ASP A 147 11.56 30.32 -26.97
N ILE A 148 10.82 30.91 -26.01
CA ILE A 148 10.55 32.35 -25.96
C ILE A 148 11.79 33.15 -25.62
N GLU A 149 12.29 33.96 -26.57
CA GLU A 149 13.10 35.17 -26.38
C GLU A 149 12.25 36.44 -26.18
N GLU A 150 10.93 36.43 -26.33
CA GLU A 150 10.05 37.59 -26.18
C GLU A 150 9.58 37.78 -24.73
N ALA A 151 9.55 39.03 -24.27
CA ALA A 151 9.04 39.36 -22.95
C ALA A 151 7.58 38.90 -22.78
N PRO A 152 7.25 38.15 -21.72
CA PRO A 152 5.90 37.60 -21.50
C PRO A 152 4.88 38.75 -21.29
N ASP A 153 3.65 38.58 -21.80
CA ASP A 153 2.57 39.51 -21.52
C ASP A 153 2.12 39.43 -20.04
N GLU A 154 1.25 40.38 -19.59
CA GLU A 154 0.82 40.42 -18.18
C GLU A 154 0.14 39.15 -17.69
N PHE A 155 -0.52 38.41 -18.60
CA PHE A 155 -1.14 37.13 -18.25
C PHE A 155 -0.09 36.04 -18.10
N GLU A 156 0.92 36.01 -18.99
CA GLU A 156 2.06 35.09 -18.90
C GLU A 156 2.87 35.32 -17.63
N VAL A 157 3.10 36.60 -17.26
CA VAL A 157 3.75 36.97 -15.99
C VAL A 157 2.95 36.44 -14.79
N ARG A 158 1.60 36.63 -14.77
CA ARG A 158 0.74 36.12 -13.70
C ARG A 158 0.75 34.59 -13.61
N VAL A 159 0.72 33.88 -14.75
CA VAL A 159 0.81 32.41 -14.79
C VAL A 159 2.19 31.94 -14.32
N ALA A 160 3.26 32.63 -14.74
CA ALA A 160 4.62 32.32 -14.29
C ALA A 160 4.81 32.58 -12.79
N GLU A 161 4.20 33.64 -12.26
CA GLU A 161 4.21 33.96 -10.83
C GLU A 161 3.42 32.96 -10.00
N ARG A 162 2.24 32.51 -10.47
CA ARG A 162 1.48 31.41 -9.85
C ARG A 162 2.27 30.10 -9.85
N LYS A 163 3.06 29.81 -10.90
CA LYS A 163 3.98 28.66 -10.93
C LYS A 163 5.21 28.86 -10.05
N LYS A 164 5.70 30.08 -9.88
CA LYS A 164 6.80 30.43 -8.96
C LYS A 164 6.36 30.38 -7.49
N LYS A 165 5.07 30.45 -7.18
CA LYS A 165 4.53 30.08 -5.87
C LYS A 165 4.46 28.55 -5.68
N ARG A 166 5.50 27.81 -6.05
CA ARG A 166 5.84 26.61 -5.28
C ARG A 166 6.09 27.13 -3.87
N GLU A 167 5.27 26.66 -2.96
CA GLU A 167 5.49 26.97 -1.55
C GLU A 167 6.95 26.66 -1.22
N PHE A 168 7.63 27.60 -0.57
CA PHE A 168 9.03 27.48 -0.15
C PHE A 168 9.28 26.18 0.62
N SER A 169 8.24 25.72 1.28
CA SER A 169 8.19 24.47 2.01
C SER A 169 6.81 23.85 1.89
N ASP A 170 6.73 22.54 2.12
CA ASP A 170 5.51 21.76 2.14
C ASP A 170 5.39 21.06 3.48
N PHE A 171 4.23 21.17 4.12
CA PHE A 171 3.95 20.55 5.40
C PHE A 171 2.76 19.61 5.25
N GLU A 172 3.01 18.31 5.43
CA GLU A 172 2.00 17.28 5.46
C GLU A 172 1.76 16.87 6.92
N PHE A 173 0.51 16.88 7.34
CA PHE A 173 0.12 16.39 8.65
C PHE A 173 -1.04 15.42 8.53
N ARG A 174 -0.99 14.33 9.29
CA ARG A 174 -2.07 13.35 9.43
C ARG A 174 -2.17 12.91 10.87
N ALA A 175 -3.38 12.94 11.38
CA ALA A 175 -3.71 12.39 12.69
C ALA A 175 -4.91 11.46 12.58
N ARG A 176 -4.88 10.36 13.30
CA ARG A 176 -6.00 9.43 13.43
C ARG A 176 -6.12 9.04 14.91
N VAL A 177 -7.34 9.13 15.40
CA VAL A 177 -7.73 8.58 16.70
C VAL A 177 -8.95 7.70 16.46
N SER A 178 -8.96 6.52 17.05
CA SER A 178 -10.09 5.61 16.99
C SER A 178 -10.40 5.06 18.37
N PHE A 179 -11.61 4.58 18.57
CA PHE A 179 -12.03 3.85 19.75
C PHE A 179 -12.57 2.51 19.29
N GLY A 180 -12.26 1.47 20.00
CA GLY A 180 -12.64 0.13 19.63
C GLY A 180 -12.67 -0.83 20.79
N ASN A 181 -13.02 -2.06 20.46
CA ASN A 181 -12.96 -3.20 21.36
C ASN A 181 -12.09 -4.30 20.73
N ASP A 182 -11.40 -5.02 21.59
CA ASP A 182 -10.49 -6.10 21.31
C ASP A 182 -10.91 -7.30 22.14
N ASP A 183 -11.21 -8.42 21.55
CA ASP A 183 -11.73 -9.61 22.25
C ASP A 183 -10.63 -10.51 22.83
N ASN A 184 -9.37 -10.33 22.41
CA ASN A 184 -8.22 -11.07 22.92
C ASN A 184 -6.97 -10.16 22.92
N VAL A 185 -6.89 -9.29 23.93
CA VAL A 185 -5.90 -8.21 24.06
C VAL A 185 -4.47 -8.75 24.05
N PHE A 186 -4.20 -9.79 24.84
CA PHE A 186 -2.87 -10.38 25.01
C PHE A 186 -2.54 -11.49 24.02
N ARG A 187 -3.45 -11.79 23.09
CA ARG A 187 -3.31 -12.93 22.14
C ARG A 187 -3.17 -14.26 22.90
N SER A 188 -3.90 -14.38 23.99
CA SER A 188 -3.90 -15.56 24.83
C SER A 188 -4.37 -16.78 24.04
N PRO A 189 -3.76 -17.94 24.27
CA PRO A 189 -4.24 -19.18 23.69
C PRO A 189 -5.72 -19.42 23.99
N ASP A 190 -6.41 -20.08 23.09
CA ASP A 190 -7.85 -20.40 23.20
C ASP A 190 -8.12 -21.74 23.87
N GLN A 191 -7.08 -22.50 24.24
CA GLN A 191 -7.17 -23.83 24.82
C GLN A 191 -6.18 -24.01 25.97
N ASN A 192 -6.57 -24.84 26.96
CA ASN A 192 -5.66 -25.30 27.98
C ASN A 192 -4.56 -26.16 27.36
N TYR A 193 -3.35 -26.07 27.88
CA TYR A 193 -2.24 -26.84 27.40
C TYR A 193 -1.28 -27.27 28.52
N ILE A 194 -0.46 -28.27 28.23
CA ILE A 194 0.65 -28.66 29.10
C ILE A 194 1.88 -27.88 28.66
N ASP A 195 2.52 -27.17 29.58
CA ASP A 195 3.78 -26.48 29.27
C ASP A 195 4.95 -27.47 29.23
N PHE A 196 5.22 -27.96 28.01
CA PHE A 196 6.34 -28.89 27.78
C PHE A 196 7.72 -28.22 27.89
N ALA A 197 7.80 -26.90 28.01
CA ALA A 197 9.05 -26.19 28.28
C ALA A 197 9.40 -26.20 29.78
N ASN A 198 8.40 -26.43 30.65
CA ASN A 198 8.60 -26.54 32.09
C ASN A 198 8.75 -28.00 32.53
N PRO A 199 9.84 -28.39 33.22
CA PRO A 199 10.06 -29.77 33.69
C PRO A 199 8.95 -30.31 34.61
N ALA A 200 8.21 -29.43 35.30
CA ALA A 200 7.09 -29.82 36.15
C ALA A 200 5.82 -30.19 35.35
N LEU A 201 5.82 -29.96 34.03
CA LEU A 201 4.68 -30.21 33.13
C LEU A 201 3.33 -29.65 33.65
N PRO A 202 3.27 -28.40 34.06
CA PRO A 202 2.03 -27.83 34.57
C PRO A 202 0.98 -27.75 33.45
N VAL A 203 -0.29 -27.89 33.85
CA VAL A 203 -1.43 -27.54 32.99
C VAL A 203 -1.62 -26.03 33.10
N VAL A 204 -1.49 -25.34 31.99
CA VAL A 204 -1.76 -23.91 31.87
C VAL A 204 -3.18 -23.70 31.37
N THR A 205 -3.90 -22.82 32.02
CA THR A 205 -5.25 -22.40 31.66
C THR A 205 -5.21 -20.92 31.26
N PRO A 206 -5.06 -20.61 29.96
CA PRO A 206 -5.02 -19.22 29.52
C PRO A 206 -6.34 -18.49 29.80
N VAL A 207 -6.27 -17.20 30.04
CA VAL A 207 -7.42 -16.34 30.30
C VAL A 207 -7.47 -15.21 29.27
N PRO A 208 -8.07 -15.44 28.07
CA PRO A 208 -8.24 -14.38 27.10
C PRO A 208 -9.00 -13.20 27.69
N GLN A 209 -8.41 -12.02 27.60
CA GLN A 209 -9.00 -10.80 28.12
C GLN A 209 -9.46 -9.90 26.99
N SER A 210 -10.64 -9.31 27.16
CA SER A 210 -11.21 -8.35 26.20
C SER A 210 -11.25 -6.96 26.80
N GLY A 211 -11.09 -5.94 25.98
CA GLY A 211 -11.19 -4.58 26.47
C GLY A 211 -11.29 -3.50 25.43
N ALA A 212 -11.71 -2.33 25.90
CA ALA A 212 -11.78 -1.13 25.09
C ALA A 212 -10.40 -0.52 24.91
N PHE A 213 -10.08 -0.11 23.69
CA PHE A 213 -8.80 0.48 23.37
C PHE A 213 -8.91 1.66 22.40
N MET A 214 -7.89 2.50 22.44
CA MET A 214 -7.76 3.69 21.62
C MET A 214 -6.47 3.63 20.78
N PRO A 215 -6.52 3.16 19.53
CA PRO A 215 -5.38 3.28 18.65
C PRO A 215 -5.23 4.71 18.15
N VAL A 216 -4.00 5.21 18.23
CA VAL A 216 -3.62 6.56 17.83
C VAL A 216 -2.52 6.50 16.78
N SER A 217 -2.55 7.40 15.81
CA SER A 217 -1.43 7.62 14.91
C SER A 217 -1.35 9.07 14.49
N LEU A 218 -0.13 9.59 14.46
CA LEU A 218 0.20 10.94 14.03
C LEU A 218 1.39 10.86 13.08
N SER A 219 1.37 11.63 12.01
CA SER A 219 2.53 11.83 11.16
C SER A 219 2.60 13.28 10.71
N ALA A 220 3.77 13.86 10.85
CA ALA A 220 4.10 15.20 10.40
C ALA A 220 5.34 15.11 9.50
N LYS A 221 5.31 15.74 8.34
CA LYS A 221 6.45 15.82 7.43
C LYS A 221 6.60 17.24 6.94
N TYR A 222 7.77 17.81 7.14
CA TYR A 222 8.15 19.10 6.63
C TYR A 222 9.19 18.90 5.53
N ARG A 223 8.92 19.43 4.33
CA ARG A 223 9.79 19.33 3.16
C ARG A 223 10.25 20.71 2.72
N ILE A 224 11.52 20.84 2.34
CA ILE A 224 12.11 22.04 1.76
C ILE A 224 12.09 21.89 0.23
N ASN A 225 11.56 22.93 -0.47
CA ASN A 225 11.39 22.92 -1.92
C ASN A 225 12.32 23.92 -2.63
N THR A 226 13.35 24.46 -1.95
CA THR A 226 14.30 25.41 -2.50
C THR A 226 15.65 24.76 -2.81
N LEU A 227 16.28 25.16 -3.91
CA LEU A 227 17.65 24.76 -4.21
C LEU A 227 18.63 25.40 -3.20
N PRO A 228 19.69 24.69 -2.76
CA PRO A 228 20.10 23.34 -3.17
C PRO A 228 19.39 22.19 -2.39
N PHE A 229 18.45 22.51 -1.50
CA PHE A 229 17.80 21.57 -0.57
C PHE A 229 16.46 21.02 -1.07
N GLU A 230 16.17 21.12 -2.38
CA GLU A 230 14.93 20.61 -2.94
C GLU A 230 14.76 19.11 -2.66
N GLY A 231 13.62 18.75 -2.00
CA GLY A 231 13.30 17.38 -1.65
C GLY A 231 13.82 16.91 -0.30
N PHE A 232 14.63 17.71 0.42
CA PHE A 232 14.99 17.39 1.80
C PHE A 232 13.79 17.53 2.73
N TYR A 233 13.68 16.59 3.68
CA TYR A 233 12.61 16.61 4.65
C TYR A 233 13.04 16.12 6.02
N THR A 234 12.31 16.55 7.02
CA THR A 234 12.22 15.91 8.32
C THR A 234 10.80 15.40 8.53
N ALA A 235 10.66 14.24 9.16
CA ALA A 235 9.33 13.69 9.46
C ALA A 235 9.32 13.02 10.83
N TYR A 236 8.18 13.12 11.49
CA TYR A 236 7.88 12.44 12.74
C TYR A 236 6.65 11.57 12.57
N ARG A 237 6.68 10.39 13.16
CA ARG A 237 5.54 9.48 13.24
C ARG A 237 5.40 8.96 14.66
N LEU A 238 4.18 9.03 15.16
CA LEU A 238 3.74 8.35 16.36
C LEU A 238 2.68 7.32 15.95
N SER A 239 2.78 6.12 16.45
CA SER A 239 1.70 5.14 16.41
C SER A 239 1.68 4.39 17.72
N GLY A 240 0.49 4.12 18.23
CA GLY A 240 0.35 3.40 19.49
C GLY A 240 -1.09 2.99 19.71
N ARG A 241 -1.29 2.29 20.80
CA ARG A 241 -2.58 1.90 21.33
C ARG A 241 -2.57 2.04 22.85
N TYR A 242 -3.68 2.47 23.35
CA TYR A 242 -3.92 2.66 24.77
C TYR A 242 -5.18 1.88 25.15
N TYR A 243 -5.09 1.01 26.15
CA TYR A 243 -6.22 0.33 26.77
C TYR A 243 -6.69 1.13 27.97
N GLN A 244 -8.02 1.25 28.12
CA GLN A 244 -8.62 2.08 29.16
C GLN A 244 -8.63 1.39 30.54
N ASP A 245 -8.68 0.07 30.53
CA ASP A 245 -8.68 -0.74 31.74
C ASP A 245 -7.24 -0.89 32.26
N GLN A 246 -7.04 -0.69 33.55
CA GLN A 246 -5.75 -0.81 34.19
C GLN A 246 -5.21 -2.25 34.17
N GLU A 247 -6.09 -3.25 34.18
CA GLU A 247 -5.68 -4.66 34.07
C GLU A 247 -5.09 -5.00 32.67
N LEU A 248 -5.36 -4.14 31.67
CA LEU A 248 -4.88 -4.29 30.30
C LEU A 248 -3.70 -3.36 29.96
N GLU A 249 -3.15 -2.63 30.94
CA GLU A 249 -2.11 -1.63 30.67
C GLU A 249 -0.85 -2.22 30.04
N ASN A 250 -0.53 -3.47 30.34
CA ASN A 250 0.59 -4.19 29.74
C ASN A 250 0.47 -4.39 28.22
N ALA A 251 -0.72 -4.22 27.64
CA ALA A 251 -0.93 -4.24 26.21
C ALA A 251 -0.79 -2.86 25.53
N ASN A 252 -0.48 -1.81 26.29
CA ASN A 252 -0.15 -0.50 25.74
C ASN A 252 1.15 -0.57 24.96
N GLU A 253 1.20 0.10 23.82
CA GLU A 253 2.33 0.06 22.91
C GLU A 253 2.47 1.41 22.21
N TYR A 254 3.69 1.93 22.13
CA TYR A 254 3.98 3.19 21.46
C TYR A 254 5.24 3.08 20.62
N LEU A 255 5.18 3.61 19.40
CA LEU A 255 6.32 3.72 18.51
C LEU A 255 6.47 5.17 18.07
N HIS A 256 7.61 5.76 18.40
CA HIS A 256 8.05 7.08 17.95
C HIS A 256 9.11 6.90 16.86
N GLU A 257 8.92 7.50 15.70
CA GLU A 257 9.91 7.45 14.62
C GLU A 257 10.19 8.86 14.11
N VAL A 258 11.45 9.25 14.12
CA VAL A 258 11.97 10.47 13.47
C VAL A 258 12.74 10.05 12.22
N SER A 259 12.57 10.77 11.13
CA SER A 259 13.31 10.53 9.90
C SER A 259 13.79 11.82 9.27
N PHE A 260 15.04 11.80 8.78
CA PHE A 260 15.64 12.85 7.98
C PHE A 260 15.97 12.25 6.62
N GLY A 261 15.59 12.91 5.54
CA GLY A 261 15.74 12.29 4.25
C GLY A 261 15.67 13.24 3.07
N SER A 262 15.73 12.67 1.90
CA SER A 262 15.59 13.35 0.63
C SER A 262 14.73 12.53 -0.32
N ASP A 263 13.75 13.20 -0.93
CA ASP A 263 12.87 12.66 -1.97
C ASP A 263 13.23 13.35 -3.30
N TYR A 264 14.12 12.75 -4.07
CA TYR A 264 14.49 13.25 -5.38
C TYR A 264 13.60 12.65 -6.46
N LEU A 265 12.94 13.51 -7.25
CA LEU A 265 12.07 13.11 -8.34
C LEU A 265 12.45 13.85 -9.61
N ARG A 266 12.96 13.11 -10.61
CA ARG A 266 13.20 13.63 -11.96
C ARG A 266 12.21 13.02 -12.94
N LYS A 267 11.48 13.86 -13.64
CA LYS A 267 10.55 13.47 -14.71
C LYS A 267 11.10 13.97 -16.04
N GLU A 268 11.22 13.05 -16.99
CA GLU A 268 11.50 13.30 -18.40
C GLU A 268 10.32 12.76 -19.22
N GLU A 269 10.19 13.09 -20.47
CA GLU A 269 9.00 12.76 -21.29
C GLU A 269 8.53 11.29 -21.21
N SER A 270 9.46 10.33 -21.22
CA SER A 270 9.16 8.90 -21.16
C SER A 270 9.73 8.17 -19.95
N ARG A 271 10.46 8.90 -19.07
CA ARG A 271 11.18 8.32 -17.94
C ARG A 271 10.88 9.08 -16.66
N ARG A 272 10.78 8.34 -15.56
CA ARG A 272 10.67 8.93 -14.23
C ARG A 272 11.64 8.20 -13.30
N ARG A 273 12.54 8.97 -12.69
CA ARG A 273 13.46 8.48 -11.67
C ARG A 273 13.06 9.02 -10.31
N GLU A 274 12.96 8.13 -9.34
CA GLU A 274 12.72 8.45 -7.95
C GLU A 274 13.87 7.89 -7.13
N ILE A 275 14.52 8.72 -6.34
CA ILE A 275 15.52 8.31 -5.36
C ILE A 275 15.05 8.84 -4.03
N ARG A 276 14.91 7.96 -3.05
CA ARG A 276 14.55 8.31 -1.69
C ARG A 276 15.62 7.78 -0.77
N SER A 277 16.20 8.67 0.01
CA SER A 277 17.13 8.34 1.07
C SER A 277 16.59 8.85 2.39
N ALA A 278 16.78 8.10 3.46
CA ALA A 278 16.43 8.51 4.79
C ALA A 278 17.36 7.90 5.82
N PHE A 279 17.61 8.60 6.90
CA PHE A 279 18.08 8.05 8.14
C PHE A 279 16.92 8.09 9.13
N LYS A 280 16.64 6.96 9.76
CA LYS A 280 15.50 6.80 10.67
C LYS A 280 15.99 6.43 12.06
N VAL A 281 15.35 7.00 13.05
CA VAL A 281 15.52 6.66 14.46
C VAL A 281 14.13 6.37 15.01
N ALA A 282 13.94 5.22 15.64
CA ALA A 282 12.67 4.87 16.23
C ALA A 282 12.87 4.30 17.62
N GLN A 283 12.08 4.76 18.56
CA GLN A 283 11.94 4.22 19.90
C GLN A 283 10.60 3.50 20.00
N HIS A 284 10.62 2.32 20.57
CA HIS A 284 9.45 1.49 20.80
C HIS A 284 9.35 1.17 22.28
N ASP A 285 8.19 1.44 22.83
CA ASP A 285 7.83 1.15 24.22
C ASP A 285 6.73 0.08 24.19
N ASP A 286 7.01 -1.11 24.74
CA ASP A 286 6.12 -2.28 24.77
C ASP A 286 6.43 -3.13 26.01
N VAL A 287 5.42 -3.63 26.69
CA VAL A 287 5.62 -4.49 27.84
C VAL A 287 5.74 -5.95 27.41
N TYR A 288 6.76 -6.63 27.94
CA TYR A 288 6.93 -8.08 27.74
C TYR A 288 6.07 -8.85 28.74
N TYR A 289 4.79 -8.99 28.41
CA TYR A 289 3.80 -9.68 29.24
C TYR A 289 3.74 -11.18 29.00
N ASP A 290 3.10 -11.92 29.91
CA ASP A 290 2.71 -13.31 29.69
C ASP A 290 1.40 -13.36 28.88
N PRO A 291 1.37 -14.00 27.72
CA PRO A 291 0.14 -14.07 26.91
C PRO A 291 -0.96 -14.92 27.55
N ASP A 292 -0.66 -15.74 28.56
CA ASP A 292 -1.66 -16.60 29.20
C ASP A 292 -2.63 -15.82 30.10
N ASP A 293 -2.15 -14.77 30.76
CA ASP A 293 -2.94 -13.96 31.69
C ASP A 293 -2.74 -12.44 31.56
N GLY A 294 -1.78 -12.00 30.71
CA GLY A 294 -1.42 -10.61 30.52
C GLY A 294 -0.55 -10.01 31.64
N GLY A 295 -0.16 -10.79 32.61
CA GLY A 295 0.68 -10.34 33.72
C GLY A 295 2.13 -10.04 33.31
N ASN A 296 2.87 -9.34 34.19
CA ASN A 296 4.29 -9.09 33.99
C ASN A 296 5.07 -10.38 34.03
N ARG A 297 5.92 -10.59 33.03
CA ARG A 297 6.75 -11.78 32.96
C ARG A 297 7.92 -11.67 33.94
N VAL A 298 8.05 -12.69 34.79
CA VAL A 298 9.12 -12.78 35.81
C VAL A 298 10.00 -13.99 35.51
N VAL A 299 11.31 -13.81 35.42
CA VAL A 299 12.31 -14.88 35.22
C VAL A 299 13.30 -14.86 36.39
N ASN A 300 13.44 -16.01 37.05
CA ASN A 300 14.32 -16.12 38.24
C ASN A 300 14.05 -15.05 39.34
N GLY A 301 12.80 -14.61 39.47
CA GLY A 301 12.42 -13.57 40.44
C GLY A 301 12.68 -12.13 40.00
N VAL A 302 13.17 -11.92 38.79
CA VAL A 302 13.40 -10.59 38.21
C VAL A 302 12.31 -10.31 37.16
N ALA A 303 11.66 -9.13 37.23
CA ALA A 303 10.75 -8.66 36.20
C ALA A 303 11.52 -8.35 34.93
N VAL A 304 10.96 -8.74 33.79
CA VAL A 304 11.58 -8.55 32.46
C VAL A 304 10.61 -7.84 31.50
N ASP A 305 9.76 -7.00 32.06
CA ASP A 305 8.71 -6.25 31.37
C ASP A 305 9.26 -5.30 30.29
N ASP A 306 10.40 -4.67 30.52
CA ASP A 306 11.03 -3.73 29.56
C ASP A 306 11.77 -4.40 28.39
N ARG A 307 11.92 -5.71 28.42
CA ARG A 307 12.74 -6.48 27.48
C ARG A 307 12.41 -6.23 26.00
N MET A 308 11.19 -5.83 25.68
CA MET A 308 10.77 -5.58 24.31
C MET A 308 10.88 -4.12 23.89
N ASN A 309 11.29 -3.24 24.80
CA ASN A 309 11.63 -1.87 24.48
C ASN A 309 12.90 -1.84 23.61
N TYR A 310 12.90 -1.01 22.59
CA TYR A 310 14.08 -0.87 21.75
C TYR A 310 14.26 0.52 21.16
N LEU A 311 15.52 0.87 20.92
CA LEU A 311 15.94 1.94 20.05
C LEU A 311 16.46 1.34 18.74
N ARG A 312 15.82 1.70 17.62
CA ARG A 312 16.22 1.27 16.29
C ARG A 312 16.64 2.45 15.45
N TYR A 313 17.78 2.36 14.77
CA TYR A 313 18.24 3.41 13.87
C TYR A 313 19.01 2.87 12.67
N GLY A 314 19.02 3.65 11.59
CA GLY A 314 19.81 3.34 10.41
C GLY A 314 19.31 3.93 9.10
N PRO A 315 20.11 3.77 8.04
CA PRO A 315 19.83 4.28 6.71
C PRO A 315 18.85 3.41 5.92
N GLU A 316 18.07 4.09 5.08
CA GLU A 316 17.21 3.49 4.06
C GLU A 316 17.42 4.22 2.73
N LEU A 317 17.62 3.47 1.65
CA LEU A 317 17.74 3.99 0.28
C LEU A 317 16.79 3.22 -0.62
N SER A 318 16.01 3.91 -1.43
CA SER A 318 15.22 3.30 -2.50
C SER A 318 15.40 4.06 -3.80
N VAL A 319 15.59 3.31 -4.88
CA VAL A 319 15.73 3.83 -6.23
C VAL A 319 14.67 3.17 -7.10
N ARG A 320 13.95 3.98 -7.88
CA ARG A 320 12.99 3.50 -8.85
C ARG A 320 13.20 4.21 -10.18
N GLN A 321 13.35 3.44 -11.23
CA GLN A 321 13.35 3.93 -12.61
C GLN A 321 12.09 3.41 -13.31
N SER A 322 11.25 4.34 -13.76
CA SER A 322 10.05 4.00 -14.52
C SER A 322 10.21 4.43 -15.97
N PHE A 323 9.83 3.54 -16.86
CA PHE A 323 9.66 3.74 -18.28
C PHE A 323 8.15 3.74 -18.60
N ARG A 324 7.78 3.83 -19.85
CA ARG A 324 6.36 3.91 -20.24
C ARG A 324 5.46 2.83 -19.61
N ARG A 325 5.90 1.56 -19.62
CA ARG A 325 5.15 0.42 -19.06
C ARG A 325 5.92 -0.37 -18.00
N LEU A 326 7.23 -0.24 -17.96
CA LEU A 326 8.12 -0.96 -17.08
C LEU A 326 8.61 -0.03 -15.96
N SER A 327 8.61 -0.51 -14.74
CA SER A 327 9.33 0.13 -13.62
C SER A 327 10.22 -0.90 -12.96
N ILE A 328 11.46 -0.51 -12.69
CA ILE A 328 12.42 -1.32 -11.95
C ILE A 328 12.79 -0.54 -10.70
N GLY A 329 12.92 -1.22 -9.59
CA GLY A 329 13.33 -0.59 -8.34
C GLY A 329 14.19 -1.48 -7.48
N ALA A 330 14.99 -0.81 -6.65
CA ALA A 330 15.82 -1.42 -5.63
C ALA A 330 15.61 -0.68 -4.30
N LYS A 331 15.67 -1.42 -3.20
CA LYS A 331 15.63 -0.88 -1.85
C LYS A 331 16.73 -1.51 -1.02
N PHE A 332 17.42 -0.67 -0.26
CA PHE A 332 18.43 -1.05 0.72
C PHE A 332 18.02 -0.52 2.08
N LYS A 333 18.24 -1.30 3.13
CA LYS A 333 17.98 -0.92 4.49
C LYS A 333 19.02 -1.55 5.40
N GLY A 334 19.69 -0.75 6.20
CA GLY A 334 20.57 -1.22 7.25
C GLY A 334 20.11 -0.61 8.57
N GLN A 335 19.98 -1.42 9.63
CA GLN A 335 19.50 -0.94 10.93
C GLN A 335 20.20 -1.68 12.06
N LEU A 336 20.44 -0.94 13.12
CA LEU A 336 20.80 -1.47 14.42
C LEU A 336 19.56 -1.44 15.32
N TRP A 337 19.33 -2.53 16.02
CA TRP A 337 18.23 -2.69 16.96
C TRP A 337 18.86 -2.96 18.32
N ASN A 338 18.72 -2.01 19.22
CA ASN A 338 19.21 -2.10 20.60
C ASN A 338 17.99 -2.21 21.51
N TYR A 339 17.88 -3.34 22.17
CA TYR A 339 16.80 -3.62 23.12
C TYR A 339 17.23 -3.28 24.53
N GLU A 340 16.26 -3.16 25.42
CA GLU A 340 16.55 -2.93 26.84
C GLU A 340 17.27 -4.15 27.45
N GLU A 341 18.34 -3.87 28.21
CA GLU A 341 19.14 -4.88 28.88
C GLU A 341 18.37 -5.53 30.02
N THR A 342 18.50 -6.85 30.19
CA THR A 342 17.95 -7.60 31.30
C THR A 342 19.03 -8.47 31.94
N GLU A 343 19.04 -8.53 33.28
CA GLU A 343 20.07 -9.29 34.02
C GLU A 343 19.96 -10.81 33.85
N VAL A 344 18.80 -11.32 33.43
CA VAL A 344 18.46 -12.75 33.51
C VAL A 344 18.25 -13.43 32.16
N LEU A 345 18.08 -12.66 31.10
CA LEU A 345 17.84 -13.19 29.75
C LEU A 345 18.71 -12.46 28.71
N PRO A 346 19.22 -13.18 27.69
CA PRO A 346 19.96 -12.54 26.61
C PRO A 346 19.04 -11.58 25.83
N GLU A 347 19.61 -10.46 25.44
CA GLU A 347 18.92 -9.39 24.72
C GLU A 347 18.53 -9.77 23.30
N TYR A 348 17.62 -8.98 22.71
CA TYR A 348 17.24 -9.15 21.30
C TYR A 348 18.06 -8.27 20.35
N ASP A 349 19.13 -7.68 20.82
CA ASP A 349 20.03 -6.86 20.02
C ASP A 349 20.45 -7.53 18.73
N HIS A 350 20.27 -6.84 17.62
CA HIS A 350 20.65 -7.40 16.34
C HIS A 350 20.89 -6.34 15.27
N GLU A 351 21.77 -6.71 14.34
CA GLU A 351 21.93 -6.03 13.08
C GLU A 351 20.89 -6.54 12.07
N TYR A 352 20.25 -5.63 11.38
CA TYR A 352 19.31 -5.94 10.30
C TYR A 352 19.79 -5.33 8.99
N PHE A 353 19.85 -6.13 7.95
CA PHE A 353 20.19 -5.70 6.60
C PHE A 353 19.14 -6.22 5.62
N LEU A 354 18.72 -5.38 4.65
CA LEU A 354 17.76 -5.76 3.60
C LEU A 354 18.18 -5.20 2.25
N VAL A 355 18.09 -6.06 1.24
CA VAL A 355 18.10 -5.71 -0.18
C VAL A 355 16.82 -6.25 -0.82
N SER A 356 16.09 -5.38 -1.50
CA SER A 356 14.87 -5.75 -2.24
C SER A 356 14.97 -5.23 -3.67
N LEU A 357 14.69 -6.08 -4.63
CA LEU A 357 14.65 -5.75 -6.05
C LEU A 357 13.25 -6.05 -6.58
N TYR A 358 12.73 -5.23 -7.48
CA TYR A 358 11.48 -5.52 -8.14
C TYR A 358 11.43 -5.02 -9.56
N GLY A 359 10.73 -5.78 -10.40
CA GLY A 359 10.27 -5.37 -11.72
C GLY A 359 8.75 -5.29 -11.76
N GLN A 360 8.19 -4.22 -12.29
CA GLN A 360 6.76 -4.02 -12.42
C GLN A 360 6.42 -3.69 -13.85
N TYR A 361 5.48 -4.42 -14.43
CA TYR A 361 5.04 -4.22 -15.80
C TYR A 361 3.53 -3.94 -15.87
N LYS A 362 3.16 -2.90 -16.64
CA LYS A 362 1.77 -2.56 -16.93
C LYS A 362 1.38 -3.18 -18.26
N PHE A 363 0.69 -4.31 -18.25
CA PHE A 363 0.19 -4.95 -19.46
C PHE A 363 -0.82 -4.08 -20.18
N THR A 364 -1.76 -3.55 -19.42
CA THR A 364 -2.75 -2.57 -19.86
C THR A 364 -2.71 -1.37 -18.89
N ARG A 365 -3.55 -0.37 -19.11
CA ARG A 365 -3.74 0.72 -18.14
C ARG A 365 -4.45 0.25 -16.87
N SER A 366 -5.17 -0.86 -16.96
CA SER A 366 -5.93 -1.46 -15.86
C SER A 366 -5.23 -2.62 -15.17
N SER A 367 -4.20 -3.22 -15.79
CA SER A 367 -3.53 -4.43 -15.30
C SER A 367 -2.06 -4.18 -15.02
N LEU A 368 -1.62 -4.59 -13.83
CA LEU A 368 -0.25 -4.43 -13.37
C LEU A 368 0.23 -5.73 -12.74
N PHE A 369 1.46 -6.12 -13.11
CA PHE A 369 2.16 -7.23 -12.47
C PHE A 369 3.48 -6.75 -11.90
N ARG A 370 3.85 -7.27 -10.72
CA ARG A 370 5.13 -7.01 -10.07
C ARG A 370 5.73 -8.32 -9.62
N LEU A 371 6.96 -8.54 -10.04
CA LEU A 371 7.84 -9.57 -9.49
C LEU A 371 8.83 -8.90 -8.53
N SER A 372 9.04 -9.48 -7.36
CA SER A 372 9.98 -8.98 -6.35
C SER A 372 10.83 -10.10 -5.80
N ALA A 373 12.09 -9.80 -5.52
CA ALA A 373 13.02 -10.66 -4.81
C ALA A 373 13.64 -9.86 -3.67
N GLU A 374 13.68 -10.44 -2.49
CA GLU A 374 14.23 -9.81 -1.30
C GLU A 374 15.22 -10.77 -0.59
N TYR A 375 16.28 -10.19 -0.13
CA TYR A 375 17.18 -10.80 0.84
C TYR A 375 17.23 -9.91 2.06
N TYR A 376 17.09 -10.50 3.25
CA TYR A 376 17.39 -9.80 4.48
C TYR A 376 18.04 -10.73 5.49
N SER A 377 18.85 -10.15 6.40
CA SER A 377 19.54 -10.90 7.43
C SER A 377 19.31 -10.27 8.81
N ARG A 378 19.35 -11.11 9.84
CA ARG A 378 19.39 -10.72 11.26
C ARG A 378 20.55 -11.42 11.93
N ARG A 379 21.38 -10.65 12.61
CA ARG A 379 22.56 -11.14 13.34
C ARG A 379 22.45 -10.66 14.77
N TYR A 380 22.19 -11.59 15.67
CA TYR A 380 22.03 -11.31 17.09
C TYR A 380 23.39 -11.26 17.80
N GLY A 381 23.52 -10.33 18.79
CA GLY A 381 24.74 -10.14 19.58
C GLY A 381 24.93 -11.23 20.62
N ASP A 382 23.85 -11.53 21.41
CA ASP A 382 23.98 -12.30 22.65
C ASP A 382 23.06 -13.53 22.74
N ARG A 383 22.30 -13.83 21.68
CA ARG A 383 21.40 -14.97 21.67
C ARG A 383 22.05 -16.16 20.97
N VAL A 384 22.28 -17.23 21.71
CA VAL A 384 22.85 -18.47 21.17
C VAL A 384 21.82 -19.29 20.37
N SER A 385 22.30 -19.97 19.34
CA SER A 385 21.49 -20.82 18.46
C SER A 385 21.00 -22.08 19.16
N TYR A 386 19.96 -22.69 18.60
CA TYR A 386 19.41 -23.97 19.04
C TYR A 386 20.10 -25.13 18.34
N ASP A 387 20.34 -26.21 19.07
CA ASP A 387 20.67 -27.49 18.50
C ASP A 387 19.45 -28.19 17.88
N LEU A 388 19.68 -29.26 17.13
CA LEU A 388 18.58 -30.02 16.47
C LEU A 388 17.61 -30.70 17.45
N ASP A 389 17.96 -30.81 18.73
CA ASP A 389 17.08 -31.30 19.79
C ASP A 389 16.20 -30.19 20.43
N GLY A 390 16.31 -28.96 19.96
CA GLY A 390 15.54 -27.82 20.45
C GLY A 390 16.12 -27.13 21.69
N GLN A 391 17.35 -27.45 22.07
CA GLN A 391 18.01 -26.87 23.24
C GLN A 391 19.03 -25.80 22.84
N GLN A 392 19.13 -24.76 23.66
CA GLN A 392 20.20 -23.75 23.56
C GLN A 392 21.33 -24.15 24.52
N ARG A 393 22.54 -24.21 24.03
CA ARG A 393 23.74 -24.51 24.82
C ARG A 393 24.73 -23.37 24.75
N LEU A 394 25.37 -23.03 25.85
CA LEU A 394 26.33 -21.91 25.96
C LEU A 394 27.49 -21.96 24.94
N GLY A 395 27.83 -23.13 24.42
CA GLY A 395 28.85 -23.27 23.38
C GLY A 395 28.39 -23.04 21.95
N ASN A 396 27.07 -22.86 21.74
CA ASN A 396 26.53 -22.63 20.41
C ASN A 396 26.87 -21.21 19.93
N PRO A 397 27.02 -21.00 18.61
CA PRO A 397 27.24 -19.67 18.08
C PRO A 397 25.95 -18.80 18.22
N ASN A 398 26.12 -17.49 18.19
CA ASN A 398 24.99 -16.57 18.19
C ASN A 398 24.10 -16.75 16.96
N ILE A 399 22.82 -16.51 17.15
CA ILE A 399 21.79 -16.66 16.11
C ILE A 399 22.10 -15.75 14.93
N ARG A 400 22.10 -16.36 13.73
CA ARG A 400 22.18 -15.66 12.45
C ARG A 400 21.15 -16.25 11.50
N TYR A 401 20.24 -15.40 11.05
CA TYR A 401 19.20 -15.80 10.09
C TYR A 401 19.36 -15.05 8.79
N ASP A 402 19.36 -15.79 7.70
CA ASP A 402 19.22 -15.25 6.35
C ASP A 402 17.85 -15.59 5.79
N TYR A 403 17.23 -14.61 5.15
CA TYR A 403 15.89 -14.74 4.58
C TYR A 403 15.91 -14.42 3.10
N TYR A 404 15.32 -15.28 2.32
CA TYR A 404 15.11 -15.11 0.88
C TYR A 404 13.64 -15.08 0.60
N SER A 405 13.20 -14.11 -0.17
CA SER A 405 11.78 -13.98 -0.54
C SER A 405 11.64 -13.78 -2.04
N LEU A 406 10.70 -14.50 -2.62
CA LEU A 406 10.24 -14.29 -3.99
C LEU A 406 8.74 -14.02 -3.96
N GLY A 407 8.30 -12.92 -4.60
CA GLY A 407 6.90 -12.51 -4.59
C GLY A 407 6.40 -12.10 -5.95
N LEU A 408 5.15 -12.46 -6.23
CA LEU A 408 4.39 -12.02 -7.40
C LEU A 408 3.16 -11.27 -6.91
N ARG A 409 2.92 -10.08 -7.43
CA ARG A 409 1.71 -9.30 -7.21
C ARG A 409 1.03 -8.97 -8.53
N ALA A 410 -0.24 -9.26 -8.63
CA ALA A 410 -1.12 -8.84 -9.70
C ALA A 410 -2.13 -7.81 -9.18
N ARG A 411 -2.41 -6.78 -9.97
CA ARG A 411 -3.46 -5.81 -9.68
C ARG A 411 -4.27 -5.56 -10.94
N GLN A 412 -5.58 -5.62 -10.80
CA GLN A 412 -6.54 -5.37 -11.86
C GLN A 412 -7.53 -4.29 -11.45
N ARG A 413 -7.64 -3.23 -12.26
CA ARG A 413 -8.75 -2.28 -12.16
C ARG A 413 -9.96 -2.87 -12.88
N ILE A 414 -11.08 -3.00 -12.18
CA ILE A 414 -12.33 -3.55 -12.71
C ILE A 414 -13.16 -2.43 -13.33
N THR A 415 -13.28 -1.31 -12.61
CA THR A 415 -13.94 -0.08 -13.06
C THR A 415 -13.08 1.14 -12.71
N GLY A 416 -13.52 2.36 -13.07
CA GLY A 416 -12.86 3.60 -12.63
C GLY A 416 -12.73 3.72 -11.12
N SER A 417 -13.67 3.14 -10.37
CA SER A 417 -13.76 3.22 -8.90
C SER A 417 -13.38 1.93 -8.17
N MET A 418 -13.10 0.83 -8.87
CA MET A 418 -12.85 -0.48 -8.26
C MET A 418 -11.56 -1.09 -8.77
N TRP A 419 -10.74 -1.59 -7.86
CA TRP A 419 -9.62 -2.44 -8.21
C TRP A 419 -9.46 -3.59 -7.22
N PHE A 420 -8.85 -4.65 -7.71
CA PHE A 420 -8.54 -5.86 -6.98
C PHE A 420 -7.05 -6.19 -7.12
N GLY A 421 -6.43 -6.62 -6.06
CA GLY A 421 -5.06 -7.09 -6.01
C GLY A 421 -4.97 -8.49 -5.44
N PHE A 422 -4.00 -9.24 -5.92
CA PHE A 422 -3.64 -10.54 -5.40
C PHE A 422 -2.13 -10.64 -5.33
N ASP A 423 -1.61 -11.19 -4.24
CA ASP A 423 -0.19 -11.43 -4.06
C ASP A 423 0.09 -12.84 -3.53
N VAL A 424 1.15 -13.42 -4.05
CA VAL A 424 1.72 -14.68 -3.58
C VAL A 424 3.19 -14.46 -3.33
N SER A 425 3.68 -14.94 -2.21
CA SER A 425 5.14 -14.94 -1.97
C SER A 425 5.56 -16.13 -1.15
N ARG A 426 6.76 -16.61 -1.44
CA ARG A 426 7.46 -17.60 -0.63
C ARG A 426 8.64 -16.94 0.06
N VAL A 427 8.78 -17.21 1.34
CA VAL A 427 9.88 -16.76 2.18
C VAL A 427 10.59 -17.98 2.74
N GLU A 428 11.89 -18.04 2.62
CA GLU A 428 12.73 -19.08 3.23
C GLU A 428 13.63 -18.41 4.27
N ARG A 429 13.62 -18.92 5.50
CA ARG A 429 14.56 -18.57 6.55
C ARG A 429 15.58 -19.69 6.68
N ILE A 430 16.83 -19.33 6.66
CA ILE A 430 17.98 -20.21 6.88
C ILE A 430 18.64 -19.81 8.19
N ASP A 431 18.65 -20.71 9.14
CA ASP A 431 19.42 -20.63 10.37
C ASP A 431 20.87 -21.08 10.06
N GLN A 432 21.81 -20.19 10.26
CA GLN A 432 23.22 -20.38 9.84
C GLN A 432 24.03 -21.35 10.73
N TYR A 433 23.41 -21.95 11.74
CA TYR A 433 24.06 -22.96 12.58
C TYR A 433 23.71 -24.38 12.10
N VAL A 434 22.72 -25.02 12.69
CA VAL A 434 22.28 -26.39 12.36
C VAL A 434 20.92 -26.45 11.67
N GLY A 435 20.35 -25.30 11.35
CA GLY A 435 19.06 -25.22 10.66
C GLY A 435 17.85 -25.53 11.54
N TYR A 436 17.98 -25.53 12.88
CA TYR A 436 16.86 -25.84 13.76
C TYR A 436 15.66 -24.93 13.50
N ASN A 437 15.92 -23.63 13.35
CA ASN A 437 14.89 -22.63 13.11
C ASN A 437 14.61 -22.37 11.61
N ASP A 438 15.04 -23.25 10.72
CA ASP A 438 14.68 -23.13 9.30
C ASP A 438 13.17 -23.16 9.13
N TYR A 439 12.66 -22.38 8.20
CA TYR A 439 11.29 -22.53 7.73
C TYR A 439 11.14 -22.04 6.30
N SER A 440 10.17 -22.60 5.61
CA SER A 440 9.56 -21.96 4.47
C SER A 440 8.17 -21.42 4.84
N ARG A 441 7.77 -20.30 4.25
CA ARG A 441 6.47 -19.70 4.46
C ARG A 441 5.87 -19.25 3.14
N ASP A 442 4.73 -19.82 2.79
CA ASP A 442 3.93 -19.37 1.66
C ASP A 442 2.88 -18.36 2.14
N ASN A 443 2.83 -17.21 1.49
CA ASN A 443 1.87 -16.15 1.78
C ASN A 443 0.94 -15.97 0.58
N PHE A 444 -0.35 -15.87 0.84
CA PHE A 444 -1.41 -15.57 -0.11
C PHE A 444 -2.14 -14.32 0.37
N GLY A 445 -2.10 -13.27 -0.40
CA GLY A 445 -2.75 -12.02 -0.06
C GLY A 445 -3.76 -11.58 -1.10
N PHE A 446 -4.81 -10.90 -0.66
CA PHE A 446 -5.70 -10.17 -1.53
C PHE A 446 -5.98 -8.78 -0.99
N ASP A 447 -6.26 -7.86 -1.88
CA ASP A 447 -6.73 -6.52 -1.56
C ASP A 447 -7.82 -6.09 -2.57
N PHE A 448 -8.90 -5.54 -2.05
CA PHE A 448 -9.98 -4.97 -2.82
C PHE A 448 -10.24 -3.55 -2.35
N HIS A 449 -10.43 -2.67 -3.30
CA HIS A 449 -10.71 -1.26 -3.05
C HIS A 449 -11.87 -0.81 -3.93
N TRP A 450 -12.83 -0.15 -3.30
CA TRP A 450 -13.99 0.42 -3.97
C TRP A 450 -14.27 1.83 -3.48
N SER A 451 -14.35 2.77 -4.42
CA SER A 451 -14.59 4.19 -4.16
C SER A 451 -15.69 4.71 -5.11
N PRO A 452 -16.99 4.41 -4.82
CA PRO A 452 -18.12 4.71 -5.72
C PRO A 452 -18.37 6.20 -5.93
N GLY A 453 -17.66 7.06 -5.22
CA GLY A 453 -17.72 8.50 -5.33
C GLY A 453 -16.58 9.15 -4.56
N GLU A 454 -16.64 10.48 -4.41
CA GLU A 454 -15.56 11.23 -3.77
C GLU A 454 -15.53 11.08 -2.24
N ARG A 455 -16.66 10.65 -1.63
CA ARG A 455 -16.82 10.65 -0.17
C ARG A 455 -16.67 9.30 0.48
N PHE A 456 -16.98 8.22 -0.22
CA PHE A 456 -16.96 6.88 0.37
C PHE A 456 -15.85 6.02 -0.24
N GLU A 457 -15.18 5.26 0.62
CA GLU A 457 -14.12 4.32 0.26
C GLU A 457 -14.27 3.06 1.11
N LEU A 458 -14.24 1.90 0.47
CA LEU A 458 -14.24 0.59 1.12
C LEU A 458 -12.96 -0.16 0.73
N GLU A 459 -12.25 -0.62 1.73
CA GLU A 459 -11.07 -1.47 1.58
C GLU A 459 -11.32 -2.82 2.25
N LEU A 460 -11.07 -3.91 1.54
CA LEU A 460 -11.02 -5.26 2.08
C LEU A 460 -9.61 -5.79 1.83
N SER A 461 -9.03 -6.43 2.81
CA SER A 461 -7.73 -7.10 2.63
C SER A 461 -7.66 -8.35 3.49
N GLY A 462 -6.94 -9.35 3.01
CA GLY A 462 -6.68 -10.55 3.75
C GLY A 462 -5.32 -11.13 3.38
N THR A 463 -4.74 -11.86 4.32
CA THR A 463 -3.49 -12.60 4.12
C THR A 463 -3.59 -13.94 4.82
N TYR A 464 -3.24 -14.99 4.12
CA TYR A 464 -3.12 -16.34 4.66
C TYR A 464 -1.67 -16.80 4.54
N ARG A 465 -1.13 -17.42 5.60
CA ARG A 465 0.27 -17.86 5.69
C ARG A 465 0.34 -19.29 6.13
N LEU A 466 1.09 -20.08 5.37
CA LEU A 466 1.41 -21.46 5.69
C LEU A 466 2.90 -21.55 6.02
N TYR A 467 3.23 -22.11 7.17
CA TYR A 467 4.61 -22.31 7.61
C TYR A 467 4.94 -23.80 7.57
N ASP A 468 6.11 -24.12 7.07
CA ASP A 468 6.71 -25.44 7.13
C ASP A 468 8.03 -25.36 7.88
N TYR A 469 8.11 -26.05 9.02
CA TYR A 469 9.28 -26.10 9.88
C TYR A 469 9.91 -27.49 9.80
N PRO A 470 10.97 -27.68 9.02
CA PRO A 470 11.58 -29.01 8.83
C PRO A 470 12.23 -29.57 10.10
N ASN A 471 12.75 -28.70 10.96
CA ASN A 471 13.57 -29.09 12.10
C ASN A 471 13.03 -28.65 13.46
N ALA A 472 12.34 -27.51 13.55
CA ALA A 472 11.84 -27.01 14.83
C ALA A 472 10.73 -27.88 15.41
N PHE A 473 10.75 -28.07 16.72
CA PHE A 473 9.71 -28.74 17.48
C PHE A 473 8.78 -27.72 18.13
N ALA A 474 7.49 -28.09 18.26
CA ALA A 474 6.57 -27.36 19.11
C ALA A 474 7.09 -27.37 20.57
N PHE A 475 6.90 -26.29 21.30
CA PHE A 475 7.46 -26.09 22.66
C PHE A 475 8.97 -26.29 22.77
N HIS A 476 9.72 -26.26 21.68
CA HIS A 476 11.12 -26.67 21.61
C HIS A 476 11.38 -28.07 22.19
N ASN A 477 10.41 -28.98 22.08
CA ASN A 477 10.42 -30.30 22.69
C ASN A 477 10.07 -31.39 21.67
N THR A 478 10.94 -32.41 21.59
CA THR A 478 10.78 -33.55 20.67
C THR A 478 9.54 -34.40 20.95
N ILE A 479 9.02 -34.39 22.17
CA ILE A 479 7.82 -35.15 22.58
C ILE A 479 6.58 -34.67 21.82
N VAL A 480 6.43 -33.37 21.61
CA VAL A 480 5.26 -32.79 20.93
C VAL A 480 5.31 -32.99 19.42
N GLY A 481 6.52 -33.17 18.87
CA GLY A 481 6.74 -33.33 17.45
C GLY A 481 7.04 -32.01 16.71
N ARG A 482 7.16 -32.11 15.38
CA ARG A 482 7.49 -30.97 14.51
C ARG A 482 6.42 -29.89 14.59
N LYS A 483 6.90 -28.64 14.64
CA LYS A 483 6.03 -27.46 14.71
C LYS A 483 5.22 -27.31 13.42
N THR A 484 3.94 -27.05 13.57
CA THR A 484 3.03 -26.65 12.49
C THR A 484 2.44 -25.29 12.81
N GLN A 485 2.29 -24.44 11.83
CA GLN A 485 1.70 -23.12 12.04
C GLN A 485 1.03 -22.61 10.76
N GLU A 486 -0.16 -22.10 10.94
CA GLU A 486 -0.91 -21.36 9.90
C GLU A 486 -1.41 -20.05 10.51
N SER A 487 -1.57 -19.02 9.70
CA SER A 487 -2.20 -17.79 10.18
C SER A 487 -3.02 -17.10 9.11
N ALA A 488 -4.15 -16.55 9.52
CA ALA A 488 -5.05 -15.74 8.71
C ALA A 488 -5.21 -14.34 9.32
N ASP A 489 -5.09 -13.32 8.49
CA ASP A 489 -5.38 -11.93 8.84
C ASP A 489 -6.44 -11.40 7.88
N GLY A 490 -7.51 -10.79 8.38
CA GLY A 490 -8.54 -10.12 7.60
C GLY A 490 -8.79 -8.69 8.10
N ARG A 491 -9.06 -7.78 7.18
CA ARG A 491 -9.43 -6.40 7.52
C ARG A 491 -10.48 -5.87 6.56
N VAL A 492 -11.49 -5.23 7.13
CA VAL A 492 -12.52 -4.45 6.45
C VAL A 492 -12.41 -3.01 6.94
N ARG A 493 -12.32 -2.04 6.06
CA ARG A 493 -12.29 -0.62 6.41
C ARG A 493 -13.24 0.17 5.52
N GLY A 494 -14.20 0.86 6.13
CA GLY A 494 -15.00 1.90 5.52
C GLY A 494 -14.45 3.29 5.88
N THR A 495 -14.32 4.18 4.91
CA THR A 495 -13.93 5.57 5.14
C THR A 495 -14.99 6.48 4.53
N PHE A 496 -15.52 7.41 5.32
CA PHE A 496 -16.44 8.44 4.84
C PHE A 496 -15.78 9.82 4.99
N ARG A 497 -15.54 10.48 3.87
CA ARG A 497 -14.93 11.82 3.81
C ARG A 497 -15.98 12.88 4.07
N MET A 498 -15.96 13.47 5.26
CA MET A 498 -16.87 14.55 5.67
C MET A 498 -16.49 15.87 5.00
N THR A 499 -15.20 16.19 5.03
CA THR A 499 -14.59 17.36 4.38
C THR A 499 -13.29 16.92 3.68
N PRO A 500 -12.64 17.77 2.86
CA PRO A 500 -11.33 17.44 2.29
C PRO A 500 -10.27 17.06 3.33
N ARG A 501 -10.43 17.51 4.57
CA ARG A 501 -9.46 17.28 5.65
C ARG A 501 -9.92 16.27 6.69
N LEU A 502 -11.22 16.04 6.86
CA LEU A 502 -11.78 15.21 7.92
C LEU A 502 -12.51 13.99 7.36
N SER A 503 -12.20 12.81 7.87
CA SER A 503 -12.86 11.55 7.50
C SER A 503 -13.26 10.77 8.73
N LEU A 504 -14.40 10.10 8.67
CA LEU A 504 -14.79 9.04 9.61
C LEU A 504 -14.27 7.70 9.09
N ILE A 505 -13.85 6.83 9.99
CA ILE A 505 -13.33 5.50 9.67
C ILE A 505 -14.05 4.49 10.55
N ALA A 506 -14.57 3.42 9.92
CA ALA A 506 -15.00 2.21 10.60
C ALA A 506 -14.10 1.07 10.14
N GLU A 507 -13.57 0.28 11.07
CA GLU A 507 -12.63 -0.80 10.75
C GLU A 507 -12.92 -2.03 11.60
N GLY A 508 -12.96 -3.20 10.95
CA GLY A 508 -12.96 -4.51 11.58
C GLY A 508 -11.68 -5.26 11.19
N ARG A 509 -11.09 -5.95 12.15
CA ARG A 509 -9.93 -6.83 11.94
C ARG A 509 -10.19 -8.18 12.57
N TYR A 510 -9.76 -9.21 11.87
CA TYR A 510 -9.73 -10.58 12.38
C TYR A 510 -8.33 -11.14 12.19
N ARG A 511 -7.86 -11.86 13.21
CA ARG A 511 -6.60 -12.60 13.14
C ARG A 511 -6.76 -13.94 13.82
N GLU A 512 -6.24 -14.95 13.17
CA GLU A 512 -6.18 -16.31 13.69
C GLU A 512 -4.78 -16.88 13.48
N THR A 513 -4.29 -17.60 14.46
CA THR A 513 -3.07 -18.41 14.34
C THR A 513 -3.38 -19.80 14.88
N ALA A 514 -3.29 -20.81 14.02
CA ALA A 514 -3.41 -22.23 14.37
C ALA A 514 -2.02 -22.86 14.44
N SER A 515 -1.75 -23.66 15.46
CA SER A 515 -0.47 -24.34 15.67
C SER A 515 -0.62 -25.54 16.60
N ASN A 516 0.28 -26.52 16.48
CA ASN A 516 0.43 -27.54 17.50
C ASN A 516 1.27 -27.07 18.72
N ASP A 517 1.88 -25.90 18.63
CA ASP A 517 2.40 -25.16 19.78
C ASP A 517 1.30 -24.23 20.28
N ILE A 518 0.50 -24.72 21.25
CA ILE A 518 -0.70 -24.02 21.72
C ILE A 518 -0.38 -22.60 22.26
N ARG A 519 0.82 -22.36 22.80
CA ARG A 519 1.25 -21.03 23.29
C ARG A 519 1.11 -19.91 22.27
N ILE A 520 1.11 -20.24 20.95
CA ILE A 520 1.00 -19.27 19.88
C ILE A 520 -0.33 -19.38 19.10
N GLN A 521 -1.21 -20.30 19.52
CA GLN A 521 -2.54 -20.47 18.93
C GLN A 521 -3.51 -19.48 19.55
N TYR A 522 -4.14 -18.64 18.75
CA TYR A 522 -5.15 -17.71 19.24
C TYR A 522 -6.04 -17.20 18.10
N GLU A 523 -7.23 -16.75 18.49
CA GLU A 523 -8.10 -15.92 17.66
C GLU A 523 -8.22 -14.51 18.28
N ARG A 524 -8.42 -13.52 17.42
CA ARG A 524 -8.57 -12.13 17.84
C ARG A 524 -9.40 -11.33 16.85
N THR A 525 -10.41 -10.63 17.37
CA THR A 525 -11.25 -9.72 16.61
C THR A 525 -11.21 -8.32 17.20
N GLN A 526 -11.07 -7.33 16.35
CA GLN A 526 -11.07 -5.93 16.75
C GLN A 526 -12.07 -5.13 15.91
N TYR A 527 -12.84 -4.28 16.54
CA TYR A 527 -13.74 -3.31 15.90
C TYR A 527 -13.39 -1.91 16.34
N MET A 528 -13.32 -0.96 15.40
CA MET A 528 -12.89 0.40 15.67
C MET A 528 -13.73 1.40 14.89
N LEU A 529 -14.07 2.51 15.56
CA LEU A 529 -14.61 3.71 14.94
C LEU A 529 -13.67 4.88 15.25
N GLY A 530 -13.42 5.73 14.28
CA GLY A 530 -12.48 6.83 14.50
C GLY A 530 -12.58 7.94 13.49
N VAL A 531 -11.77 8.96 13.75
CA VAL A 531 -11.62 10.12 12.89
C VAL A 531 -10.19 10.22 12.38
N ARG A 532 -10.05 10.64 11.14
CA ARG A 532 -8.77 10.98 10.52
C ARG A 532 -8.82 12.41 10.05
N TRP A 533 -7.86 13.20 10.49
CA TRP A 533 -7.60 14.54 9.99
C TRP A 533 -6.31 14.56 9.17
N GLN A 534 -6.31 15.28 8.04
CA GLN A 534 -5.15 15.40 7.16
C GLN A 534 -5.10 16.80 6.54
N GLN A 535 -3.88 17.33 6.43
CA GLN A 535 -3.59 18.62 5.79
C GLN A 535 -2.50 18.45 4.74
#